data_e21515c51c8179c186161a79399e4cef
#
_entry.id   e21515c51c8179c186161a79399e4cef
#
_cell.length_a   1.000
_cell.length_b   1.000
_cell.length_c   1.000
_cell.angle_alpha   90.00
_cell.angle_beta   90.00
_cell.angle_gamma   90.00
#
_symmetry.space_group_name_H-M   'P 1'
#
loop_
_entity.id
_entity.type
_entity.pdbx_description
1 polymer ?
#
loop_
_entity_poly.entity_id
_entity_poly.type
_entity_poly.pdbx_seq_one_letter_code
_entity_poly.pdbx_strand_id
1 'polypeptide(L)'
;LSSRAPVRVLACGRRWGKTEVIAAEIALTLLAGTARQVLLVAPSQEQAMLGFERTLEFLHRAGARPTVRRTPAPTLVLGDSRLWARSVARGGMFLRGRKAHLIIVDEAAYVPEAVVAEVLTPMLADTGGRLALISTPRGKNYFYRYYLQGQEDGIRVWSMRSPSWHNPLLSPTILQMQASMMTQRQYQIEYGAAFLDAEGQVFRTEWVDRALLLRLPAEGLTVAGVDWARYRDYTALAVLQGTRDGAKLLAVRRWQGLSWAEQAEAVAAHLRLHAPARILCDRTGVGDPLLETLQREFPHAEGVAFTQALKQSLIENLALMLEQARLQLMPDPELLRELYHFEATPTARGIRLEGATGVHDDLVIALALAAWALPTAPVGAIRTSGAPRKP
;
A
#
# COMPACT_ATOMS: atom_id res chain seq x y z
N LEU A 1 -16.29 -1.53 -22.04
CA LEU A 1 -16.21 -0.79 -23.32
C LEU A 1 -17.58 -0.54 -23.96
N SER A 2 -18.56 -1.42 -23.76
CA SER A 2 -19.91 -1.30 -24.36
C SER A 2 -20.79 -0.20 -23.76
N SER A 3 -20.55 0.25 -22.53
CA SER A 3 -21.34 1.31 -21.92
C SER A 3 -21.14 2.66 -22.62
N ARG A 4 -22.23 3.35 -22.92
CA ARG A 4 -22.25 4.69 -23.50
C ARG A 4 -22.37 5.81 -22.47
N ALA A 5 -22.40 5.50 -21.18
CA ALA A 5 -22.51 6.48 -20.11
C ALA A 5 -21.39 7.54 -20.22
N PRO A 6 -21.70 8.82 -20.02
CA PRO A 6 -20.71 9.90 -20.01
C PRO A 6 -19.59 9.69 -19.00
N VAL A 7 -19.90 9.13 -17.84
CA VAL A 7 -18.93 8.78 -16.80
C VAL A 7 -18.96 7.28 -16.56
N ARG A 8 -17.80 6.64 -16.54
CA ARG A 8 -17.66 5.22 -16.26
C ARG A 8 -16.64 5.01 -15.15
N VAL A 9 -16.96 4.11 -14.22
CA VAL A 9 -16.14 3.81 -13.05
C VAL A 9 -15.87 2.32 -12.99
N LEU A 10 -14.60 1.95 -13.08
CA LEU A 10 -14.16 0.55 -13.10
C LEU A 10 -13.28 0.29 -11.87
N ALA A 11 -13.87 -0.32 -10.85
CA ALA A 11 -13.15 -0.80 -9.66
C ALA A 11 -12.63 -2.21 -9.92
N CYS A 12 -11.32 -2.35 -10.18
CA CYS A 12 -10.73 -3.60 -10.62
C CYS A 12 -9.57 -4.00 -9.73
N GLY A 13 -9.45 -5.31 -9.46
CA GLY A 13 -8.32 -5.85 -8.72
C GLY A 13 -6.98 -5.71 -9.46
N ARG A 14 -5.88 -5.90 -8.75
CA ARG A 14 -4.53 -5.97 -9.35
C ARG A 14 -4.46 -7.09 -10.38
N ARG A 15 -3.72 -6.86 -11.47
CA ARG A 15 -3.56 -7.85 -12.57
C ARG A 15 -4.87 -8.23 -13.27
N TRP A 16 -5.96 -7.52 -13.04
CA TRP A 16 -7.23 -7.73 -13.75
C TRP A 16 -7.12 -7.44 -15.26
N GLY A 17 -6.20 -6.59 -15.69
CA GLY A 17 -6.04 -6.18 -17.09
C GLY A 17 -6.46 -4.73 -17.33
N LYS A 18 -6.45 -3.85 -16.31
CA LYS A 18 -6.80 -2.43 -16.44
C LYS A 18 -6.11 -1.74 -17.62
N THR A 19 -4.79 -1.89 -17.71
CA THR A 19 -3.97 -1.26 -18.77
C THR A 19 -4.36 -1.76 -20.17
N GLU A 20 -4.74 -3.02 -20.33
CA GLU A 20 -5.21 -3.60 -21.59
C GLU A 20 -6.52 -2.94 -22.03
N VAL A 21 -7.48 -2.81 -21.10
CA VAL A 21 -8.79 -2.18 -21.37
C VAL A 21 -8.63 -0.70 -21.72
N ILE A 22 -7.79 0.02 -20.97
CA ILE A 22 -7.45 1.43 -21.24
C ILE A 22 -6.88 1.58 -22.65
N ALA A 23 -5.86 0.79 -22.96
CA ALA A 23 -5.16 0.87 -24.24
C ALA A 23 -6.07 0.51 -25.42
N ALA A 24 -6.89 -0.53 -25.28
CA ALA A 24 -7.86 -0.94 -26.30
C ALA A 24 -8.91 0.15 -26.55
N GLU A 25 -9.45 0.78 -25.51
CA GLU A 25 -10.43 1.85 -25.65
C GLU A 25 -9.84 3.09 -26.30
N ILE A 26 -8.63 3.49 -25.93
CA ILE A 26 -7.93 4.61 -26.56
C ILE A 26 -7.69 4.31 -28.04
N ALA A 27 -7.14 3.12 -28.35
CA ALA A 27 -6.86 2.73 -29.74
C ALA A 27 -8.13 2.72 -30.59
N LEU A 28 -9.23 2.13 -30.10
CA LEU A 28 -10.52 2.15 -30.78
C LEU A 28 -11.05 3.58 -31.00
N THR A 29 -10.90 4.47 -30.01
CA THR A 29 -11.33 5.86 -30.10
C THR A 29 -10.54 6.62 -31.18
N LEU A 30 -9.23 6.40 -31.27
CA LEU A 30 -8.36 7.04 -32.26
C LEU A 30 -8.61 6.51 -33.67
N LEU A 31 -8.93 5.21 -33.81
CA LEU A 31 -9.20 4.57 -35.13
C LEU A 31 -10.61 4.86 -35.65
N ALA A 32 -11.60 4.95 -34.76
CA ALA A 32 -13.01 5.05 -35.15
C ALA A 32 -13.47 6.48 -35.51
N GLY A 33 -12.66 7.50 -35.26
CA GLY A 33 -13.09 8.89 -35.43
C GLY A 33 -12.04 9.80 -35.99
N THR A 34 -12.49 10.86 -36.71
CA THR A 34 -11.64 11.96 -37.15
C THR A 34 -11.49 12.98 -36.01
N ALA A 35 -10.29 13.59 -35.90
CA ALA A 35 -9.96 14.69 -34.99
C ALA A 35 -10.25 14.38 -33.49
N ARG A 36 -10.11 13.11 -33.08
CA ARG A 36 -10.33 12.71 -31.69
C ARG A 36 -9.19 13.16 -30.79
N GLN A 37 -9.55 13.82 -29.70
CA GLN A 37 -8.62 14.28 -28.66
C GLN A 37 -8.80 13.40 -27.42
N VAL A 38 -7.78 12.60 -27.09
CA VAL A 38 -7.80 11.65 -25.98
C VAL A 38 -6.74 12.04 -24.95
N LEU A 39 -7.10 12.04 -23.69
CA LEU A 39 -6.20 12.29 -22.58
C LEU A 39 -6.14 11.07 -21.66
N LEU A 40 -4.96 10.52 -21.47
CA LEU A 40 -4.65 9.51 -20.45
C LEU A 40 -3.96 10.21 -19.29
N VAL A 41 -4.52 10.06 -18.09
CA VAL A 41 -4.01 10.67 -16.85
C VAL A 41 -3.71 9.57 -15.85
N ALA A 42 -2.59 9.69 -15.12
CA ALA A 42 -2.21 8.80 -14.03
C ALA A 42 -1.52 9.57 -12.89
N PRO A 43 -1.39 9.01 -11.69
CA PRO A 43 -0.67 9.65 -10.58
C PRO A 43 0.78 10.00 -10.94
N SER A 44 1.50 9.11 -11.63
CA SER A 44 2.87 9.34 -12.07
C SER A 44 3.01 9.30 -13.60
N GLN A 45 4.10 9.92 -14.10
CA GLN A 45 4.38 9.89 -15.53
C GLN A 45 4.75 8.48 -16.02
N GLU A 46 5.39 7.68 -15.19
CA GLU A 46 5.71 6.28 -15.50
C GLU A 46 4.45 5.44 -15.70
N GLN A 47 3.45 5.60 -14.82
CA GLN A 47 2.16 4.91 -14.97
C GLN A 47 1.43 5.34 -16.24
N ALA A 48 1.40 6.66 -16.55
CA ALA A 48 0.80 7.15 -17.79
C ALA A 48 1.52 6.58 -19.04
N MET A 49 2.85 6.37 -18.98
CA MET A 49 3.62 5.77 -20.07
C MET A 49 3.26 4.30 -20.31
N LEU A 50 2.93 3.51 -19.29
CA LEU A 50 2.52 2.11 -19.48
C LEU A 50 1.27 2.02 -20.38
N GLY A 51 0.24 2.81 -20.10
CA GLY A 51 -0.96 2.85 -20.94
C GLY A 51 -0.70 3.43 -22.34
N PHE A 52 0.20 4.41 -22.46
CA PHE A 52 0.61 5.00 -23.73
C PHE A 52 1.31 3.98 -24.63
N GLU A 53 2.35 3.29 -24.15
CA GLU A 53 3.08 2.29 -24.94
C GLU A 53 2.17 1.11 -25.31
N ARG A 54 1.30 0.70 -24.39
CA ARG A 54 0.35 -0.37 -24.68
C ARG A 54 -0.66 0.05 -25.77
N THR A 55 -1.10 1.29 -25.76
CA THR A 55 -1.95 1.85 -26.83
C THR A 55 -1.23 1.82 -28.17
N LEU A 56 0.05 2.21 -28.21
CA LEU A 56 0.87 2.17 -29.41
C LEU A 56 0.98 0.75 -29.98
N GLU A 57 1.17 -0.26 -29.13
CA GLU A 57 1.18 -1.67 -29.56
C GLU A 57 -0.16 -2.09 -30.20
N PHE A 58 -1.30 -1.71 -29.62
CA PHE A 58 -2.62 -2.00 -30.18
C PHE A 58 -2.80 -1.34 -31.56
N LEU A 59 -2.38 -0.08 -31.72
CA LEU A 59 -2.45 0.63 -33.00
C LEU A 59 -1.58 -0.04 -34.07
N HIS A 60 -0.35 -0.44 -33.72
CA HIS A 60 0.54 -1.15 -34.63
C HIS A 60 -0.03 -2.51 -35.07
N ARG A 61 -0.62 -3.26 -34.14
CA ARG A 61 -1.32 -4.54 -34.44
C ARG A 61 -2.52 -4.33 -35.36
N ALA A 62 -3.19 -3.17 -35.26
CA ALA A 62 -4.26 -2.80 -36.15
C ALA A 62 -3.77 -2.23 -37.51
N GLY A 63 -2.47 -2.25 -37.78
CA GLY A 63 -1.87 -1.72 -39.03
C GLY A 63 -1.69 -0.20 -39.07
N ALA A 64 -2.04 0.51 -38.02
CA ALA A 64 -1.89 1.96 -37.92
C ALA A 64 -0.43 2.37 -37.68
N ARG A 65 -0.03 3.54 -38.24
CA ARG A 65 1.33 4.11 -38.13
C ARG A 65 1.27 5.51 -37.52
N PRO A 66 1.07 5.69 -36.20
CA PRO A 66 1.02 7.00 -35.60
C PRO A 66 2.41 7.65 -35.52
N THR A 67 2.43 9.00 -35.56
CA THR A 67 3.62 9.76 -35.19
C THR A 67 3.71 9.83 -33.67
N VAL A 68 4.89 9.48 -33.10
CA VAL A 68 5.08 9.35 -31.66
C VAL A 68 6.16 10.32 -31.18
N ARG A 69 5.86 11.05 -30.10
CA ARG A 69 6.82 11.84 -29.34
C ARG A 69 6.74 11.42 -27.87
N ARG A 70 7.86 11.03 -27.26
CA ARG A 70 7.93 10.59 -25.86
C ARG A 70 8.36 11.69 -24.90
N THR A 71 9.20 12.61 -25.37
CA THR A 71 9.75 13.71 -24.55
C THR A 71 9.47 15.06 -25.17
N PRO A 72 9.30 16.14 -24.40
CA PRO A 72 9.21 16.19 -22.94
C PRO A 72 7.87 15.66 -22.40
N ALA A 73 6.89 15.45 -23.29
CA ALA A 73 5.54 15.07 -22.93
C ALA A 73 4.97 14.06 -23.93
N PRO A 74 4.69 12.81 -23.53
CA PRO A 74 4.22 11.75 -24.42
C PRO A 74 2.98 12.17 -25.20
N THR A 75 3.08 12.07 -26.52
CA THR A 75 2.03 12.44 -27.45
C THR A 75 2.08 11.49 -28.65
N LEU A 76 0.92 11.01 -29.07
CA LEU A 76 0.73 10.20 -30.26
C LEU A 76 -0.25 10.90 -31.17
N VAL A 77 0.05 10.95 -32.47
CA VAL A 77 -0.80 11.57 -33.51
C VAL A 77 -1.10 10.53 -34.56
N LEU A 78 -2.40 10.33 -34.85
CA LEU A 78 -2.89 9.45 -35.89
C LEU A 78 -3.89 10.24 -36.78
N GLY A 79 -3.46 10.69 -37.94
CA GLY A 79 -4.21 11.68 -38.73
C GLY A 79 -4.44 12.95 -37.89
N ASP A 80 -5.69 13.40 -37.81
CA ASP A 80 -6.09 14.55 -36.99
C ASP A 80 -6.35 14.18 -35.51
N SER A 81 -6.33 12.89 -35.19
CA SER A 81 -6.57 12.40 -33.84
C SER A 81 -5.29 12.42 -32.98
N ARG A 82 -5.43 12.66 -31.70
CA ARG A 82 -4.28 12.80 -30.78
C ARG A 82 -4.53 12.18 -29.43
N LEU A 83 -3.51 11.50 -28.91
CA LEU A 83 -3.42 11.05 -27.51
C LEU A 83 -2.35 11.86 -26.78
N TRP A 84 -2.67 12.33 -25.58
CA TRP A 84 -1.70 12.82 -24.59
C TRP A 84 -1.70 11.91 -23.37
N ALA A 85 -0.52 11.53 -22.88
CA ALA A 85 -0.35 10.83 -21.62
C ALA A 85 0.34 11.76 -20.61
N ARG A 86 -0.27 11.98 -19.44
CA ARG A 86 0.15 13.00 -18.46
C ARG A 86 -0.01 12.49 -17.04
N SER A 87 0.87 12.96 -16.17
CA SER A 87 0.67 12.83 -14.73
C SER A 87 -0.11 14.02 -14.16
N VAL A 88 -0.72 13.80 -12.98
CA VAL A 88 -1.40 14.86 -12.23
C VAL A 88 -0.44 15.71 -11.38
N ALA A 89 0.86 15.59 -11.59
CA ALA A 89 1.85 16.38 -10.88
C ALA A 89 1.47 17.88 -10.91
N ARG A 90 1.73 18.58 -9.80
CA ARG A 90 1.37 19.99 -9.60
C ARG A 90 -0.12 20.31 -9.83
N GLY A 91 -1.01 19.39 -9.38
CA GLY A 91 -2.46 19.64 -9.45
C GLY A 91 -3.05 19.71 -10.84
N GLY A 92 -2.38 19.15 -11.86
CA GLY A 92 -2.89 19.12 -13.24
C GLY A 92 -2.95 20.49 -13.94
N MET A 93 -2.29 21.53 -13.42
CA MET A 93 -2.35 22.90 -13.99
C MET A 93 -2.02 22.96 -15.49
N PHE A 94 -1.13 22.10 -15.97
CA PHE A 94 -0.74 22.03 -17.39
C PHE A 94 -1.79 21.39 -18.32
N LEU A 95 -2.89 20.89 -17.77
CA LEU A 95 -3.96 20.25 -18.51
C LEU A 95 -5.07 21.24 -18.90
N ARG A 96 -5.21 22.36 -18.18
CA ARG A 96 -6.28 23.36 -18.38
C ARG A 96 -6.27 23.93 -19.81
N GLY A 97 -7.45 24.31 -20.30
CA GLY A 97 -7.63 24.97 -21.61
C GLY A 97 -7.59 24.03 -22.82
N ARG A 98 -7.60 22.73 -22.63
CA ARG A 98 -7.69 21.74 -23.73
C ARG A 98 -9.09 21.14 -23.80
N LYS A 99 -9.49 20.74 -25.01
CA LYS A 99 -10.71 19.96 -25.25
C LYS A 99 -10.37 18.49 -25.35
N ALA A 100 -11.23 17.62 -24.82
CA ALA A 100 -11.06 16.17 -24.92
C ALA A 100 -12.39 15.48 -25.27
N HIS A 101 -12.33 14.43 -26.10
CA HIS A 101 -13.46 13.56 -26.43
C HIS A 101 -13.51 12.33 -25.52
N LEU A 102 -12.36 11.96 -24.98
CA LEU A 102 -12.23 10.88 -24.00
C LEU A 102 -11.11 11.25 -23.01
N ILE A 103 -11.42 11.15 -21.73
CA ILE A 103 -10.43 11.22 -20.65
C ILE A 103 -10.46 9.91 -19.91
N ILE A 104 -9.30 9.26 -19.77
CA ILE A 104 -9.13 8.09 -18.92
C ILE A 104 -8.20 8.46 -17.77
N VAL A 105 -8.65 8.21 -16.55
CA VAL A 105 -7.87 8.40 -15.33
C VAL A 105 -7.51 7.02 -14.80
N ASP A 106 -6.26 6.62 -15.04
CA ASP A 106 -5.72 5.38 -14.48
C ASP A 106 -5.28 5.59 -13.03
N GLU A 107 -5.50 4.58 -12.21
CA GLU A 107 -5.35 4.64 -10.76
C GLU A 107 -6.09 5.85 -10.15
N ALA A 108 -7.35 6.05 -10.57
CA ALA A 108 -8.18 7.19 -10.20
C ALA A 108 -8.33 7.38 -8.69
N ALA A 109 -8.40 6.30 -7.90
CA ALA A 109 -8.47 6.37 -6.45
C ALA A 109 -7.26 7.08 -5.78
N TYR A 110 -6.16 7.27 -6.54
CA TYR A 110 -4.92 7.95 -6.10
C TYR A 110 -4.78 9.35 -6.70
N VAL A 111 -5.68 9.77 -7.57
CA VAL A 111 -5.72 11.12 -8.15
C VAL A 111 -6.58 12.02 -7.25
N PRO A 112 -6.17 13.27 -6.92
CA PRO A 112 -6.99 14.17 -6.13
C PRO A 112 -8.33 14.49 -6.81
N GLU A 113 -9.42 14.51 -6.04
CA GLU A 113 -10.77 14.82 -6.54
C GLU A 113 -10.83 16.17 -7.27
N ALA A 114 -10.19 17.20 -6.73
CA ALA A 114 -10.14 18.54 -7.33
C ALA A 114 -9.60 18.51 -8.76
N VAL A 115 -8.62 17.65 -9.07
CA VAL A 115 -8.11 17.50 -10.45
C VAL A 115 -9.19 16.95 -11.37
N VAL A 116 -9.93 15.94 -10.91
CA VAL A 116 -11.00 15.34 -11.74
C VAL A 116 -12.15 16.33 -11.95
N ALA A 117 -12.60 16.98 -10.85
CA ALA A 117 -13.77 17.87 -10.91
C ALA A 117 -13.48 19.21 -11.56
N GLU A 118 -12.35 19.86 -11.22
CA GLU A 118 -12.08 21.25 -11.62
C GLU A 118 -11.22 21.38 -12.88
N VAL A 119 -10.46 20.31 -13.24
CA VAL A 119 -9.55 20.36 -14.38
C VAL A 119 -10.03 19.45 -15.50
N LEU A 120 -10.28 18.16 -15.22
CA LEU A 120 -10.55 17.18 -16.27
C LEU A 120 -11.99 17.23 -16.78
N THR A 121 -12.97 17.30 -15.90
CA THR A 121 -14.39 17.33 -16.28
C THR A 121 -14.74 18.52 -17.19
N PRO A 122 -14.28 19.76 -16.93
CA PRO A 122 -14.53 20.88 -17.84
C PRO A 122 -13.99 20.71 -19.26
N MET A 123 -12.91 19.93 -19.46
CA MET A 123 -12.33 19.66 -20.77
C MET A 123 -13.26 18.86 -21.71
N LEU A 124 -14.28 18.19 -21.14
CA LEU A 124 -15.25 17.38 -21.88
C LEU A 124 -16.50 18.18 -22.30
N ALA A 125 -16.73 19.35 -21.70
CA ALA A 125 -17.96 20.12 -21.88
C ALA A 125 -18.21 20.49 -23.33
N ASP A 126 -17.20 20.99 -24.04
CA ASP A 126 -17.33 21.46 -25.43
C ASP A 126 -17.51 20.34 -26.46
N THR A 127 -17.13 19.10 -26.10
CA THR A 127 -17.10 17.96 -27.03
C THR A 127 -18.21 16.95 -26.76
N GLY A 128 -18.93 17.09 -25.64
CA GLY A 128 -19.78 16.01 -25.13
C GLY A 128 -18.99 14.74 -24.86
N GLY A 129 -17.71 14.87 -24.48
CA GLY A 129 -16.78 13.76 -24.30
C GLY A 129 -17.10 12.88 -23.08
N ARG A 130 -16.34 11.80 -22.94
CA ARG A 130 -16.54 10.79 -21.89
C ARG A 130 -15.39 10.74 -20.92
N LEU A 131 -15.69 10.46 -19.64
CA LEU A 131 -14.74 10.24 -18.56
C LEU A 131 -14.74 8.76 -18.16
N ALA A 132 -13.58 8.14 -18.08
CA ALA A 132 -13.40 6.81 -17.50
C ALA A 132 -12.46 6.89 -16.29
N LEU A 133 -12.94 6.50 -15.12
CA LEU A 133 -12.18 6.37 -13.89
C LEU A 133 -11.90 4.88 -13.67
N ILE A 134 -10.63 4.47 -13.64
CA ILE A 134 -10.27 3.07 -13.42
C ILE A 134 -9.22 2.97 -12.32
N SER A 135 -9.41 2.08 -11.34
CA SER A 135 -8.48 1.91 -10.21
C SER A 135 -8.72 0.60 -9.47
N THR A 136 -7.73 0.20 -8.66
CA THR A 136 -8.00 -0.55 -7.43
C THR A 136 -8.66 0.39 -6.41
N PRO A 137 -9.63 -0.11 -5.59
CA PRO A 137 -10.23 0.68 -4.52
C PRO A 137 -9.19 1.17 -3.50
N ARG A 138 -9.44 2.35 -2.93
CA ARG A 138 -8.66 2.91 -1.83
C ARG A 138 -9.57 3.63 -0.84
N GLY A 139 -10.09 2.88 0.14
CA GLY A 139 -11.07 3.41 1.08
C GLY A 139 -12.35 3.92 0.38
N LYS A 140 -13.14 4.71 1.11
CA LYS A 140 -14.39 5.31 0.59
C LYS A 140 -14.21 6.78 0.18
N ASN A 141 -13.28 7.05 -0.74
CA ASN A 141 -13.01 8.38 -1.29
C ASN A 141 -14.00 8.76 -2.40
N TYR A 142 -13.70 9.81 -3.19
CA TYR A 142 -14.54 10.25 -4.30
C TYR A 142 -14.78 9.15 -5.35
N PHE A 143 -13.78 8.28 -5.62
CA PHE A 143 -13.89 7.17 -6.56
C PHE A 143 -14.98 6.18 -6.13
N TYR A 144 -15.11 5.94 -4.81
CA TYR A 144 -16.20 5.14 -4.26
C TYR A 144 -17.55 5.84 -4.42
N ARG A 145 -17.64 7.17 -4.21
CA ARG A 145 -18.91 7.92 -4.41
C ARG A 145 -19.37 7.84 -5.86
N TYR A 146 -18.47 8.01 -6.82
CA TYR A 146 -18.80 7.82 -8.24
C TYR A 146 -19.17 6.36 -8.55
N TYR A 147 -18.53 5.39 -7.91
CA TYR A 147 -18.91 3.97 -8.06
C TYR A 147 -20.35 3.73 -7.58
N LEU A 148 -20.74 4.21 -6.39
CA LEU A 148 -22.12 4.08 -5.87
C LEU A 148 -23.12 4.78 -6.79
N GLN A 149 -22.82 6.00 -7.21
CA GLN A 149 -23.69 6.73 -8.14
C GLN A 149 -23.91 5.92 -9.44
N GLY A 150 -22.90 5.23 -9.93
CA GLY A 150 -23.02 4.39 -11.13
C GLY A 150 -23.80 3.08 -10.90
N GLN A 151 -23.93 2.61 -9.67
CA GLN A 151 -24.81 1.48 -9.33
C GLN A 151 -26.28 1.90 -9.29
N GLU A 152 -26.56 3.16 -8.96
CA GLU A 152 -27.91 3.72 -8.85
C GLU A 152 -28.44 4.26 -10.18
N ASP A 153 -27.66 5.07 -10.89
CA ASP A 153 -28.06 5.78 -12.11
C ASP A 153 -27.94 4.87 -13.37
N GLY A 154 -26.78 4.28 -13.59
CA GLY A 154 -26.47 3.43 -14.75
C GLY A 154 -26.47 4.12 -16.12
N ILE A 155 -27.09 5.29 -16.27
CA ILE A 155 -27.25 6.05 -17.52
C ILE A 155 -26.19 7.15 -17.66
N ARG A 156 -26.13 8.08 -16.70
CA ARG A 156 -25.16 9.17 -16.68
C ARG A 156 -23.82 8.74 -16.10
N VAL A 157 -23.87 7.92 -15.08
CA VAL A 157 -22.72 7.26 -14.49
C VAL A 157 -22.97 5.76 -14.54
N TRP A 158 -22.03 5.02 -15.08
CA TRP A 158 -22.03 3.57 -15.08
C TRP A 158 -20.84 3.06 -14.29
N SER A 159 -21.03 2.07 -13.46
CA SER A 159 -19.94 1.49 -12.69
C SER A 159 -19.93 -0.03 -12.70
N MET A 160 -18.74 -0.60 -12.52
CA MET A 160 -18.56 -2.03 -12.29
C MET A 160 -17.45 -2.29 -11.26
N ARG A 161 -17.57 -3.42 -10.58
CA ARG A 161 -16.51 -4.00 -9.76
C ARG A 161 -16.11 -5.35 -10.34
N SER A 162 -14.81 -5.58 -10.48
CA SER A 162 -14.31 -6.84 -11.00
C SER A 162 -13.02 -7.26 -10.29
N PRO A 163 -13.06 -8.33 -9.49
CA PRO A 163 -11.89 -8.85 -8.82
C PRO A 163 -10.91 -9.51 -9.80
N SER A 164 -9.68 -9.68 -9.35
CA SER A 164 -8.57 -10.23 -10.14
C SER A 164 -8.83 -11.62 -10.70
N TRP A 165 -9.56 -12.46 -9.97
CA TRP A 165 -9.90 -13.83 -10.40
C TRP A 165 -10.90 -13.88 -11.57
N HIS A 166 -11.46 -12.76 -12.00
CA HIS A 166 -12.20 -12.66 -13.26
C HIS A 166 -11.28 -12.55 -14.48
N ASN A 167 -9.96 -12.38 -14.29
CA ASN A 167 -8.99 -12.49 -15.37
C ASN A 167 -8.63 -13.96 -15.62
N PRO A 168 -9.06 -14.57 -16.75
CA PRO A 168 -8.82 -15.97 -17.04
C PRO A 168 -7.34 -16.32 -17.26
N LEU A 169 -6.49 -15.31 -17.48
CA LEU A 169 -5.04 -15.47 -17.67
C LEU A 169 -4.27 -15.52 -16.36
N LEU A 170 -4.93 -15.25 -15.22
CA LEU A 170 -4.29 -15.21 -13.92
C LEU A 170 -4.43 -16.56 -13.21
N SER A 171 -3.28 -17.17 -12.92
CA SER A 171 -3.25 -18.48 -12.25
C SER A 171 -3.84 -18.41 -10.83
N PRO A 172 -4.75 -19.35 -10.47
CA PRO A 172 -5.24 -19.49 -9.08
C PRO A 172 -4.12 -19.67 -8.06
N THR A 173 -3.05 -20.37 -8.42
CA THR A 173 -1.88 -20.58 -7.56
C THR A 173 -1.18 -19.27 -7.21
N ILE A 174 -1.06 -18.35 -8.17
CA ILE A 174 -0.49 -17.02 -7.92
C ILE A 174 -1.41 -16.23 -6.97
N LEU A 175 -2.72 -16.31 -7.14
CA LEU A 175 -3.67 -15.65 -6.24
C LEU A 175 -3.59 -16.20 -4.81
N GLN A 176 -3.49 -17.51 -4.64
CA GLN A 176 -3.31 -18.14 -3.33
C GLN A 176 -1.98 -17.71 -2.66
N MET A 177 -0.88 -17.68 -3.43
CA MET A 177 0.40 -17.19 -2.93
C MET A 177 0.30 -15.73 -2.47
N GLN A 178 -0.36 -14.87 -3.24
CA GLN A 178 -0.56 -13.47 -2.85
C GLN A 178 -1.44 -13.36 -1.59
N ALA A 179 -2.48 -14.17 -1.47
CA ALA A 179 -3.32 -14.21 -0.28
C ALA A 179 -2.55 -14.62 0.99
N SER A 180 -1.54 -15.49 0.87
CA SER A 180 -0.70 -15.88 2.01
C SER A 180 0.33 -14.82 2.43
N MET A 181 0.60 -13.83 1.57
CA MET A 181 1.60 -12.78 1.80
C MET A 181 1.02 -11.46 2.35
N MET A 182 -0.29 -11.38 2.54
CA MET A 182 -0.97 -10.17 3.01
C MET A 182 -2.18 -10.51 3.87
N THR A 183 -2.67 -9.54 4.65
CA THR A 183 -3.90 -9.74 5.45
C THR A 183 -5.10 -10.00 4.53
N GLN A 184 -6.09 -10.72 5.02
CA GLN A 184 -7.34 -10.96 4.28
C GLN A 184 -7.99 -9.66 3.81
N ARG A 185 -7.97 -8.63 4.66
CA ARG A 185 -8.46 -7.29 4.32
C ARG A 185 -7.72 -6.70 3.12
N GLN A 186 -6.39 -6.71 3.16
CA GLN A 186 -5.54 -6.20 2.09
C GLN A 186 -5.76 -6.97 0.79
N TYR A 187 -5.87 -8.31 0.87
CA TYR A 187 -6.19 -9.15 -0.27
C TYR A 187 -7.57 -8.80 -0.89
N GLN A 188 -8.58 -8.56 -0.06
CA GLN A 188 -9.91 -8.14 -0.54
C GLN A 188 -9.89 -6.75 -1.22
N ILE A 189 -9.08 -5.82 -0.74
CA ILE A 189 -8.91 -4.51 -1.40
C ILE A 189 -8.17 -4.68 -2.73
N GLU A 190 -6.99 -5.28 -2.70
CA GLU A 190 -6.06 -5.30 -3.83
C GLU A 190 -6.49 -6.28 -4.94
N TYR A 191 -6.96 -7.47 -4.57
CA TYR A 191 -7.35 -8.52 -5.52
C TYR A 191 -8.88 -8.68 -5.62
N GLY A 192 -9.61 -8.48 -4.55
CA GLY A 192 -11.06 -8.55 -4.52
C GLY A 192 -11.77 -7.30 -5.04
N ALA A 193 -11.02 -6.21 -5.28
CA ALA A 193 -11.56 -4.91 -5.64
C ALA A 193 -12.63 -4.41 -4.65
N ALA A 194 -12.51 -4.73 -3.37
CA ALA A 194 -13.47 -4.38 -2.36
C ALA A 194 -13.24 -2.95 -1.84
N PHE A 195 -14.32 -2.18 -1.70
CA PHE A 195 -14.31 -0.90 -1.00
C PHE A 195 -14.55 -1.16 0.49
N LEU A 196 -13.48 -1.35 1.23
CA LEU A 196 -13.54 -1.51 2.68
C LEU A 196 -13.25 -0.17 3.34
N ASP A 197 -14.01 0.14 4.40
CA ASP A 197 -13.69 1.28 5.25
C ASP A 197 -12.29 1.09 5.84
N ALA A 198 -11.60 2.19 6.10
CA ALA A 198 -10.57 2.20 7.11
C ALA A 198 -11.31 2.16 8.46
N GLU A 199 -11.88 1.02 8.84
CA GLU A 199 -12.43 0.84 10.17
C GLU A 199 -11.28 0.89 11.16
N GLY A 200 -11.46 1.69 12.24
CA GLY A 200 -10.45 2.15 13.14
C GLY A 200 -9.42 1.12 13.55
N GLN A 201 -9.79 -0.01 14.09
CA GLN A 201 -8.86 -0.97 14.69
C GLN A 201 -8.02 -1.73 13.66
N VAL A 202 -6.70 -1.57 13.69
CA VAL A 202 -5.75 -2.25 12.79
C VAL A 202 -5.50 -3.69 13.23
N PHE A 203 -5.30 -3.89 14.54
CA PHE A 203 -5.05 -5.22 15.13
C PHE A 203 -6.33 -5.72 15.79
N ARG A 204 -7.00 -6.70 15.18
CA ARG A 204 -8.25 -7.24 15.73
C ARG A 204 -8.03 -7.86 17.09
N THR A 205 -8.95 -7.65 18.01
CA THR A 205 -8.91 -8.18 19.36
C THR A 205 -8.65 -9.70 19.37
N GLU A 206 -9.35 -10.44 18.49
CA GLU A 206 -9.18 -11.90 18.43
C GLU A 206 -7.76 -12.33 18.01
N TRP A 207 -7.05 -11.53 17.18
CA TRP A 207 -5.68 -11.84 16.80
C TRP A 207 -4.71 -11.62 17.96
N VAL A 208 -4.88 -10.50 18.68
CA VAL A 208 -4.07 -10.14 19.84
C VAL A 208 -4.27 -11.15 20.98
N ASP A 209 -5.53 -11.47 21.31
CA ASP A 209 -5.87 -12.45 22.36
C ASP A 209 -5.30 -13.84 22.02
N ARG A 210 -5.43 -14.29 20.78
CA ARG A 210 -4.85 -15.53 20.31
C ARG A 210 -3.33 -15.53 20.45
N ALA A 211 -2.67 -14.42 20.11
CA ALA A 211 -1.22 -14.28 20.18
C ALA A 211 -0.67 -14.43 21.62
N LEU A 212 -1.46 -14.09 22.65
CA LEU A 212 -1.13 -14.33 24.06
C LEU A 212 -1.18 -15.82 24.45
N LEU A 213 -2.03 -16.60 23.78
CA LEU A 213 -2.22 -18.02 24.05
C LEU A 213 -1.25 -18.91 23.28
N LEU A 214 -0.60 -18.40 22.23
CA LEU A 214 0.37 -19.16 21.45
C LEU A 214 1.52 -19.69 22.31
N ARG A 215 2.09 -20.80 21.86
CA ARG A 215 3.32 -21.38 22.42
C ARG A 215 4.24 -21.73 21.26
N LEU A 216 4.98 -20.71 20.79
CA LEU A 216 5.92 -20.88 19.71
C LEU A 216 7.30 -21.25 20.26
N PRO A 217 8.07 -22.11 19.56
CA PRO A 217 9.44 -22.41 19.95
C PRO A 217 10.29 -21.14 19.92
N ALA A 218 11.19 -20.99 20.87
CA ALA A 218 12.18 -19.91 20.92
C ALA A 218 13.40 -20.29 20.08
N GLU A 219 13.20 -20.53 18.78
CA GLU A 219 14.25 -20.89 17.83
C GLU A 219 14.43 -19.77 16.80
N GLY A 220 15.67 -19.49 16.40
CA GLY A 220 15.99 -18.45 15.43
C GLY A 220 16.74 -17.27 16.02
N LEU A 221 16.89 -16.21 15.23
CA LEU A 221 17.64 -15.04 15.64
C LEU A 221 16.86 -14.18 16.62
N THR A 222 17.58 -13.61 17.58
CA THR A 222 17.06 -12.52 18.41
C THR A 222 17.25 -11.21 17.65
N VAL A 223 16.19 -10.40 17.59
CA VAL A 223 16.18 -9.10 16.92
C VAL A 223 15.51 -8.06 17.81
N ALA A 224 15.80 -6.79 17.59
CA ALA A 224 15.21 -5.71 18.37
C ALA A 224 14.71 -4.57 17.48
N GLY A 225 13.66 -3.89 17.94
CA GLY A 225 13.16 -2.65 17.39
C GLY A 225 13.14 -1.56 18.45
N VAL A 226 13.59 -0.36 18.11
CA VAL A 226 13.68 0.79 19.01
C VAL A 226 12.98 1.99 18.37
N ASP A 227 12.03 2.55 19.10
CA ASP A 227 11.41 3.82 18.79
C ASP A 227 11.87 4.88 19.79
N TRP A 228 12.44 5.99 19.30
CA TRP A 228 13.04 7.01 20.14
C TRP A 228 12.08 8.14 20.47
N ALA A 229 11.94 8.49 21.75
CA ALA A 229 11.11 9.59 22.20
C ALA A 229 11.67 10.97 21.82
N ARG A 230 10.75 11.85 21.41
CA ARG A 230 10.92 13.29 21.55
C ARG A 230 10.29 13.73 22.89
N TYR A 231 10.63 14.84 23.41
CA TYR A 231 10.26 15.51 24.66
C TYR A 231 9.03 15.05 25.45
N ARG A 232 7.98 14.46 24.88
CA ARG A 232 6.72 14.05 25.53
C ARG A 232 6.30 12.61 25.26
N ASP A 233 6.94 11.93 24.32
CA ASP A 233 6.64 10.55 23.96
C ASP A 233 7.50 9.56 24.75
N TYR A 234 7.32 8.26 24.55
CA TYR A 234 8.10 7.23 25.19
C TYR A 234 9.17 6.69 24.24
N THR A 235 10.40 6.55 24.74
CA THR A 235 11.35 5.64 24.10
C THR A 235 10.90 4.22 24.35
N ALA A 236 10.73 3.43 23.30
CA ALA A 236 10.22 2.07 23.38
C ALA A 236 11.20 1.06 22.77
N LEU A 237 11.26 -0.12 23.35
CA LEU A 237 12.05 -1.26 22.89
C LEU A 237 11.18 -2.51 22.84
N ALA A 238 11.27 -3.26 21.76
CA ALA A 238 10.74 -4.61 21.65
C ALA A 238 11.84 -5.58 21.19
N VAL A 239 11.89 -6.75 21.79
CA VAL A 239 12.84 -7.83 21.46
C VAL A 239 12.08 -9.08 21.07
N LEU A 240 12.33 -9.57 19.87
CA LEU A 240 11.75 -10.80 19.33
C LEU A 240 12.82 -11.86 19.12
N GLN A 241 12.41 -13.13 19.20
CA GLN A 241 13.23 -14.26 18.76
C GLN A 241 12.43 -15.15 17.81
N GLY A 242 13.03 -15.47 16.66
CA GLY A 242 12.38 -16.32 15.67
C GLY A 242 12.69 -15.96 14.23
N THR A 243 11.71 -16.22 13.37
CA THR A 243 11.67 -15.86 11.95
C THR A 243 10.33 -15.20 11.63
N ARG A 244 10.14 -14.73 10.41
CA ARG A 244 8.82 -14.20 9.96
C ARG A 244 7.70 -15.25 9.94
N ASP A 245 8.05 -16.55 9.95
CA ASP A 245 7.09 -17.65 9.98
C ASP A 245 6.69 -18.08 11.39
N GLY A 246 7.43 -17.60 12.41
CA GLY A 246 7.11 -17.82 13.80
C GLY A 246 8.12 -17.12 14.71
N ALA A 247 7.65 -16.21 15.55
CA ALA A 247 8.47 -15.44 16.47
C ALA A 247 7.78 -15.28 17.84
N LYS A 248 8.59 -15.09 18.87
CA LYS A 248 8.15 -14.88 20.25
C LYS A 248 8.67 -13.53 20.75
N LEU A 249 7.80 -12.76 21.39
CA LEU A 249 8.19 -11.55 22.12
C LEU A 249 8.87 -11.95 23.43
N LEU A 250 10.16 -11.58 23.56
CA LEU A 250 10.98 -11.85 24.74
C LEU A 250 10.93 -10.72 25.76
N ALA A 251 10.91 -9.48 25.27
CA ALA A 251 10.87 -8.30 26.13
C ALA A 251 10.20 -7.13 25.40
N VAL A 252 9.50 -6.32 26.15
CA VAL A 252 9.01 -5.00 25.74
C VAL A 252 9.23 -4.04 26.90
N ARG A 253 9.69 -2.81 26.61
CA ARG A 253 9.97 -1.79 27.62
C ARG A 253 9.68 -0.42 27.02
N ARG A 254 9.29 0.52 27.88
CA ARG A 254 9.21 1.94 27.53
C ARG A 254 9.70 2.83 28.66
N TRP A 255 10.23 4.00 28.31
CA TRP A 255 10.77 5.00 29.24
C TRP A 255 10.29 6.37 28.83
N GLN A 256 10.06 7.22 29.82
CA GLN A 256 9.66 8.61 29.62
C GLN A 256 10.46 9.56 30.54
N GLY A 257 10.67 10.78 30.10
CA GLY A 257 11.31 11.81 30.92
C GLY A 257 12.82 11.65 31.11
N LEU A 258 13.47 10.77 30.35
CA LEU A 258 14.93 10.57 30.37
C LEU A 258 15.63 11.53 29.41
N SER A 259 16.83 11.97 29.77
CA SER A 259 17.74 12.63 28.85
C SER A 259 18.17 11.66 27.73
N TRP A 260 18.67 12.18 26.62
CA TRP A 260 19.11 11.36 25.49
C TRP A 260 20.18 10.32 25.87
N ALA A 261 21.12 10.71 26.74
CA ALA A 261 22.15 9.79 27.20
C ALA A 261 21.55 8.67 28.07
N GLU A 262 20.61 9.00 28.94
CA GLU A 262 19.90 8.02 29.77
C GLU A 262 19.02 7.08 28.93
N GLN A 263 18.35 7.61 27.88
CA GLN A 263 17.58 6.79 26.93
C GLN A 263 18.47 5.76 26.21
N ALA A 264 19.61 6.23 25.65
CA ALA A 264 20.55 5.36 24.97
C ALA A 264 21.09 4.27 25.92
N GLU A 265 21.45 4.62 27.15
CA GLU A 265 21.95 3.65 28.15
C GLU A 265 20.85 2.67 28.61
N ALA A 266 19.62 3.15 28.82
CA ALA A 266 18.50 2.28 29.18
C ALA A 266 18.20 1.24 28.10
N VAL A 267 18.22 1.64 26.83
CA VAL A 267 18.07 0.73 25.69
C VAL A 267 19.26 -0.22 25.61
N ALA A 268 20.51 0.27 25.69
CA ALA A 268 21.72 -0.54 25.62
C ALA A 268 21.75 -1.62 26.73
N ALA A 269 21.39 -1.26 27.97
CA ALA A 269 21.32 -2.19 29.09
C ALA A 269 20.39 -3.39 28.79
N HIS A 270 19.25 -3.16 28.16
CA HIS A 270 18.33 -4.25 27.80
C HIS A 270 18.81 -5.04 26.58
N LEU A 271 19.45 -4.40 25.61
CA LEU A 271 20.05 -5.09 24.45
C LEU A 271 21.18 -6.03 24.88
N ARG A 272 21.99 -5.65 25.88
CA ARG A 272 23.04 -6.55 26.46
C ARG A 272 22.45 -7.86 27.00
N LEU A 273 21.25 -7.81 27.61
CA LEU A 273 20.59 -8.99 28.15
C LEU A 273 20.12 -9.98 27.10
N HIS A 274 19.78 -9.49 25.92
CA HIS A 274 19.18 -10.31 24.85
C HIS A 274 20.12 -10.56 23.66
N ALA A 275 21.22 -9.82 23.56
CA ALA A 275 22.24 -9.92 22.50
C ALA A 275 21.63 -10.07 21.08
N PRO A 276 20.77 -9.13 20.61
CA PRO A 276 20.12 -9.26 19.33
C PRO A 276 21.12 -9.21 18.19
N ALA A 277 20.92 -10.08 17.18
CA ALA A 277 21.74 -10.14 15.98
C ALA A 277 21.44 -9.00 15.01
N ARG A 278 20.27 -8.39 15.13
CA ARG A 278 19.85 -7.23 14.31
C ARG A 278 19.03 -6.27 15.15
N ILE A 279 19.27 -4.98 15.01
CA ILE A 279 18.58 -3.91 15.72
C ILE A 279 18.13 -2.88 14.70
N LEU A 280 16.83 -2.58 14.64
CA LEU A 280 16.28 -1.50 13.83
C LEU A 280 15.82 -0.35 14.73
N CYS A 281 16.26 0.86 14.45
CA CYS A 281 15.91 2.06 15.20
C CYS A 281 15.20 3.07 14.30
N ASP A 282 14.15 3.74 14.81
CA ASP A 282 13.67 4.95 14.14
C ASP A 282 14.76 6.03 14.22
N ARG A 283 15.18 6.54 13.06
CA ARG A 283 16.13 7.65 12.97
C ARG A 283 15.48 8.99 12.64
N THR A 284 14.15 9.06 12.63
CA THR A 284 13.43 10.28 12.25
C THR A 284 13.61 11.36 13.32
N GLY A 285 14.16 12.50 12.92
CA GLY A 285 14.35 13.64 13.82
C GLY A 285 15.50 13.49 14.79
N VAL A 286 15.25 13.15 16.06
CA VAL A 286 16.28 13.01 17.12
C VAL A 286 16.92 11.61 17.13
N GLY A 287 16.45 10.69 16.30
CA GLY A 287 16.93 9.32 16.27
C GLY A 287 18.38 9.16 15.78
N ASP A 288 18.87 10.02 14.91
CA ASP A 288 20.24 9.95 14.39
C ASP A 288 21.33 10.04 15.48
N PRO A 289 21.35 11.05 16.37
CA PRO A 289 22.35 11.12 17.46
C PRO A 289 22.25 9.96 18.46
N LEU A 290 21.04 9.48 18.75
CA LEU A 290 20.82 8.34 19.65
C LEU A 290 21.30 7.04 19.02
N LEU A 291 21.04 6.86 17.72
CA LEU A 291 21.55 5.73 16.95
C LEU A 291 23.08 5.72 16.91
N GLU A 292 23.75 6.85 16.62
CA GLU A 292 25.19 6.95 16.64
C GLU A 292 25.78 6.58 18.01
N THR A 293 25.10 6.98 19.10
CA THR A 293 25.52 6.61 20.46
C THR A 293 25.36 5.12 20.68
N LEU A 294 24.26 4.52 20.23
CA LEU A 294 24.01 3.08 20.35
C LEU A 294 25.00 2.26 19.51
N GLN A 295 25.34 2.74 18.30
CA GLN A 295 26.27 2.07 17.38
C GLN A 295 27.71 1.96 17.90
N ARG A 296 28.10 2.77 18.88
CA ARG A 296 29.42 2.61 19.55
C ARG A 296 29.54 1.26 20.25
N GLU A 297 28.46 0.73 20.76
CA GLU A 297 28.41 -0.56 21.42
C GLU A 297 27.81 -1.66 20.52
N PHE A 298 26.80 -1.31 19.72
CA PHE A 298 26.12 -2.21 18.79
C PHE A 298 26.30 -1.73 17.34
N PRO A 299 27.47 -1.97 16.71
CA PRO A 299 27.77 -1.46 15.37
C PRO A 299 26.79 -1.95 14.27
N HIS A 300 26.06 -3.03 14.55
CA HIS A 300 25.05 -3.63 13.68
C HIS A 300 23.63 -3.02 13.84
N ALA A 301 23.48 -1.98 14.67
CA ALA A 301 22.22 -1.24 14.75
C ALA A 301 22.02 -0.42 13.48
N GLU A 302 20.87 -0.55 12.86
CA GLU A 302 20.48 0.10 11.61
C GLU A 302 19.40 1.15 11.85
N GLY A 303 19.58 2.34 11.28
CA GLY A 303 18.58 3.42 11.33
C GLY A 303 17.59 3.35 10.19
N VAL A 304 16.31 3.49 10.50
CA VAL A 304 15.21 3.49 9.55
C VAL A 304 14.54 4.86 9.55
N ALA A 305 14.54 5.55 8.40
CA ALA A 305 13.84 6.82 8.26
C ALA A 305 12.36 6.56 7.92
N PHE A 306 11.44 6.99 8.80
CA PHE A 306 10.02 6.79 8.57
C PHE A 306 9.48 7.69 7.46
N THR A 307 8.98 7.05 6.42
CA THR A 307 8.04 7.61 5.47
C THR A 307 6.65 7.05 5.75
N GLN A 308 5.59 7.71 5.30
CA GLN A 308 4.23 7.19 5.43
C GLN A 308 4.09 5.78 4.82
N ALA A 309 4.72 5.54 3.66
CA ALA A 309 4.70 4.24 3.00
C ALA A 309 5.42 3.15 3.82
N LEU A 310 6.56 3.49 4.43
CA LEU A 310 7.30 2.54 5.25
C LEU A 310 6.55 2.23 6.57
N LYS A 311 6.02 3.26 7.26
CA LYS A 311 5.19 3.04 8.46
C LYS A 311 4.02 2.11 8.14
N GLN A 312 3.37 2.32 7.00
CA GLN A 312 2.30 1.43 6.54
C GLN A 312 2.80 -0.01 6.36
N SER A 313 3.93 -0.23 5.68
CA SER A 313 4.48 -1.57 5.46
C SER A 313 4.88 -2.28 6.76
N LEU A 314 5.45 -1.56 7.73
CA LEU A 314 5.80 -2.08 9.04
C LEU A 314 4.56 -2.58 9.80
N ILE A 315 3.52 -1.76 9.83
CA ILE A 315 2.26 -2.08 10.51
C ILE A 315 1.51 -3.22 9.80
N GLU A 316 1.48 -3.24 8.48
CA GLU A 316 0.89 -4.33 7.69
C GLU A 316 1.60 -5.67 7.93
N ASN A 317 2.94 -5.66 8.02
CA ASN A 317 3.70 -6.87 8.36
C ASN A 317 3.37 -7.38 9.78
N LEU A 318 3.30 -6.50 10.77
CA LEU A 318 2.93 -6.87 12.13
C LEU A 318 1.49 -7.42 12.19
N ALA A 319 0.55 -6.77 11.51
CA ALA A 319 -0.84 -7.21 11.43
C ALA A 319 -0.95 -8.60 10.78
N LEU A 320 -0.18 -8.85 9.71
CA LEU A 320 -0.13 -10.16 9.05
C LEU A 320 0.40 -11.26 9.97
N MET A 321 1.46 -10.98 10.73
CA MET A 321 2.02 -11.96 11.68
C MET A 321 1.02 -12.31 12.79
N LEU A 322 0.25 -11.34 13.29
CA LEU A 322 -0.80 -11.56 14.30
C LEU A 322 -2.00 -12.30 13.70
N GLU A 323 -2.47 -11.90 12.49
CA GLU A 323 -3.57 -12.57 11.80
C GLU A 323 -3.27 -14.05 11.51
N GLN A 324 -2.04 -14.35 11.13
CA GLN A 324 -1.61 -15.71 10.79
C GLN A 324 -1.09 -16.52 11.97
N ALA A 325 -1.24 -16.01 13.20
CA ALA A 325 -0.76 -16.65 14.42
C ALA A 325 0.76 -16.99 14.40
N ARG A 326 1.55 -16.13 13.79
CA ARG A 326 3.01 -16.25 13.66
C ARG A 326 3.78 -15.45 14.72
N LEU A 327 3.10 -14.70 15.57
CA LEU A 327 3.71 -13.92 16.65
C LEU A 327 3.09 -14.30 17.99
N GLN A 328 3.91 -14.80 18.91
CA GLN A 328 3.53 -14.98 20.30
C GLN A 328 3.82 -13.68 21.07
N LEU A 329 2.80 -13.15 21.74
CA LEU A 329 2.92 -12.00 22.62
C LEU A 329 3.11 -12.42 24.09
N MET A 330 3.62 -11.47 24.88
CA MET A 330 3.61 -11.55 26.35
C MET A 330 2.52 -10.63 26.91
N PRO A 331 1.97 -10.91 28.10
CA PRO A 331 0.91 -10.10 28.71
C PRO A 331 1.49 -8.81 29.32
N ASP A 332 1.81 -7.83 28.49
CA ASP A 332 2.19 -6.48 28.91
C ASP A 332 0.99 -5.55 28.77
N PRO A 333 0.48 -4.94 29.87
CA PRO A 333 -0.74 -4.14 29.82
C PRO A 333 -0.68 -2.93 28.89
N GLU A 334 0.48 -2.29 28.77
CA GLU A 334 0.64 -1.09 27.95
C GLU A 334 0.72 -1.43 26.47
N LEU A 335 1.49 -2.47 26.11
CA LEU A 335 1.53 -2.99 24.74
C LEU A 335 0.13 -3.42 24.28
N LEU A 336 -0.59 -4.15 25.13
CA LEU A 336 -1.95 -4.60 24.80
C LEU A 336 -2.91 -3.43 24.61
N ARG A 337 -2.80 -2.39 25.47
CA ARG A 337 -3.58 -1.17 25.33
C ARG A 337 -3.30 -0.48 24.02
N GLU A 338 -2.04 -0.34 23.63
CA GLU A 338 -1.66 0.27 22.35
C GLU A 338 -2.17 -0.57 21.16
N LEU A 339 -2.00 -1.91 21.16
CA LEU A 339 -2.48 -2.79 20.11
C LEU A 339 -4.00 -2.73 19.92
N TYR A 340 -4.77 -2.78 21.02
CA TYR A 340 -6.24 -2.73 20.95
C TYR A 340 -6.79 -1.39 20.46
N HIS A 341 -6.05 -0.30 20.64
CA HIS A 341 -6.46 1.04 20.27
C HIS A 341 -5.65 1.66 19.12
N PHE A 342 -4.90 0.84 18.39
CA PHE A 342 -4.19 1.31 17.20
C PHE A 342 -5.14 1.37 16.01
N GLU A 343 -5.24 2.55 15.41
CA GLU A 343 -6.27 2.85 14.42
C GLU A 343 -5.72 3.28 13.05
N ALA A 344 -6.49 2.99 12.03
CA ALA A 344 -6.31 3.49 10.68
C ALA A 344 -7.37 4.55 10.38
N THR A 345 -6.99 5.82 10.33
CA THR A 345 -7.89 6.93 10.07
C THR A 345 -7.72 7.46 8.64
N PRO A 346 -8.78 7.56 7.83
CA PRO A 346 -8.74 8.18 6.52
C PRO A 346 -8.40 9.68 6.63
N THR A 347 -7.48 10.15 5.82
CA THR A 347 -7.16 11.57 5.69
C THR A 347 -7.20 12.01 4.23
N ALA A 348 -7.23 13.31 3.96
CA ALA A 348 -7.17 13.85 2.60
C ALA A 348 -5.91 13.41 1.80
N ARG A 349 -4.84 13.00 2.51
CA ARG A 349 -3.56 12.58 1.91
C ARG A 349 -3.31 11.07 1.94
N GLY A 350 -4.26 10.28 2.45
CA GLY A 350 -4.13 8.83 2.57
C GLY A 350 -4.66 8.31 3.91
N ILE A 351 -4.09 7.23 4.42
CA ILE A 351 -4.45 6.63 5.70
C ILE A 351 -3.39 7.05 6.73
N ARG A 352 -3.81 7.55 7.88
CA ARG A 352 -2.99 7.80 9.05
C ARG A 352 -3.09 6.58 9.98
N LEU A 353 -1.95 6.07 10.40
CA LEU A 353 -1.81 4.91 11.27
C LEU A 353 -1.21 5.38 12.60
N GLU A 354 -2.00 5.32 13.67
CA GLU A 354 -1.58 5.79 15.00
C GLU A 354 -2.46 5.24 16.11
N GLY A 355 -2.08 5.42 17.36
CA GLY A 355 -2.94 5.17 18.51
C GLY A 355 -4.18 6.09 18.51
N ALA A 356 -5.31 5.59 19.00
CA ALA A 356 -6.51 6.39 19.21
C ALA A 356 -6.22 7.60 20.11
N THR A 357 -7.06 8.63 20.05
CA THR A 357 -6.86 9.86 20.83
C THR A 357 -6.57 9.58 22.30
N GLY A 358 -5.39 10.00 22.78
CA GLY A 358 -4.92 9.77 24.15
C GLY A 358 -4.27 8.41 24.42
N VAL A 359 -3.99 7.64 23.38
CA VAL A 359 -3.21 6.40 23.45
C VAL A 359 -1.92 6.58 22.64
N HIS A 360 -0.79 6.23 23.24
CA HIS A 360 0.51 6.21 22.57
C HIS A 360 0.60 5.03 21.61
N ASP A 361 1.56 5.04 20.68
CA ASP A 361 1.82 3.96 19.72
C ASP A 361 3.30 3.52 19.70
N ASP A 362 4.10 4.00 20.64
CA ASP A 362 5.55 3.79 20.68
C ASP A 362 5.93 2.30 20.81
N LEU A 363 5.22 1.53 21.66
CA LEU A 363 5.45 0.08 21.82
C LEU A 363 5.03 -0.71 20.57
N VAL A 364 3.96 -0.30 19.90
CA VAL A 364 3.52 -0.90 18.63
C VAL A 364 4.55 -0.62 17.53
N ILE A 365 5.10 0.58 17.46
CA ILE A 365 6.14 0.94 16.49
C ILE A 365 7.42 0.16 16.75
N ALA A 366 7.88 0.09 18.01
CA ALA A 366 9.05 -0.71 18.38
C ALA A 366 8.85 -2.21 18.03
N LEU A 367 7.65 -2.76 18.30
CA LEU A 367 7.30 -4.14 17.95
C LEU A 367 7.26 -4.35 16.44
N ALA A 368 6.74 -3.40 15.68
CA ALA A 368 6.70 -3.46 14.21
C ALA A 368 8.11 -3.42 13.60
N LEU A 369 9.01 -2.59 14.14
CA LEU A 369 10.43 -2.57 13.76
C LEU A 369 11.13 -3.92 14.06
N ALA A 370 10.90 -4.49 15.25
CA ALA A 370 11.45 -5.80 15.62
C ALA A 370 10.91 -6.90 14.69
N ALA A 371 9.61 -6.90 14.39
CA ALA A 371 8.99 -7.85 13.46
C ALA A 371 9.56 -7.73 12.03
N TRP A 372 9.88 -6.51 11.60
CA TRP A 372 10.50 -6.26 10.29
C TRP A 372 11.96 -6.72 10.23
N ALA A 373 12.68 -6.67 11.37
CA ALA A 373 14.06 -7.14 11.49
C ALA A 373 14.19 -8.66 11.40
N LEU A 374 13.10 -9.43 11.60
CA LEU A 374 13.13 -10.89 11.56
C LEU A 374 13.56 -11.40 10.18
N PRO A 375 14.43 -12.44 10.11
CA PRO A 375 14.80 -13.06 8.86
C PRO A 375 13.60 -13.80 8.24
N THR A 376 13.55 -13.86 6.93
CA THR A 376 12.69 -14.79 6.22
C THR A 376 13.29 -16.19 6.36
N ALA A 377 12.49 -17.20 6.74
CA ALA A 377 13.00 -18.57 6.78
C ALA A 377 13.54 -18.96 5.39
N PRO A 378 14.68 -19.65 5.28
CA PRO A 378 15.15 -20.12 4.00
C PRO A 378 14.10 -21.05 3.38
N VAL A 379 13.74 -20.80 2.12
CA VAL A 379 12.85 -21.66 1.34
C VAL A 379 13.58 -23.00 1.17
N GLY A 380 13.28 -24.02 1.99
CA GLY A 380 13.93 -25.31 1.92
C GLY A 380 13.94 -26.17 3.19
N ALA A 381 13.54 -25.66 4.33
CA ALA A 381 13.35 -26.47 5.53
C ALA A 381 12.01 -27.22 5.50
N ILE A 382 11.85 -28.16 4.56
CA ILE A 382 10.80 -29.18 4.65
C ILE A 382 11.12 -30.01 5.91
N ARG A 383 10.33 -29.85 6.97
CA ARG A 383 10.35 -30.76 8.11
C ARG A 383 10.03 -32.16 7.59
N THR A 384 11.04 -32.98 7.41
CA THR A 384 10.83 -34.41 7.32
C THR A 384 10.28 -34.87 8.67
N SER A 385 8.95 -35.00 8.76
CA SER A 385 8.31 -35.71 9.86
C SER A 385 8.85 -37.13 9.85
N GLY A 386 9.73 -37.44 10.80
CA GLY A 386 10.23 -38.78 11.01
C GLY A 386 9.06 -39.73 11.25
N ALA A 387 8.81 -40.63 10.31
CA ALA A 387 7.94 -41.77 10.54
C ALA A 387 8.53 -42.63 11.67
N PRO A 388 7.72 -43.09 12.63
CA PRO A 388 8.21 -43.99 13.67
C PRO A 388 8.64 -45.32 13.03
N ARG A 389 9.89 -45.73 13.24
CA ARG A 389 10.33 -47.11 12.97
C ARG A 389 9.53 -48.02 13.86
N LYS A 390 8.74 -48.89 13.27
CA LYS A 390 8.18 -50.06 13.98
C LYS A 390 9.27 -51.09 14.22
N PRO A 391 9.13 -51.89 15.33
CA PRO A 391 10.13 -52.84 15.79
C PRO A 391 10.32 -54.04 14.88
#